data_8a13b06de7411d8190f527244254a575
#
_entry.id   8a13b06de7411d8190f527244254a575
#
_cell.length_a   1.000
_cell.length_b   1.000
_cell.length_c   1.000
_cell.angle_alpha   90.00
_cell.angle_beta   90.00
_cell.angle_gamma   90.00
#
_symmetry.space_group_name_H-M   'P 1'
#
loop_
_entity.id
_entity.type
_entity.pdbx_description
1 polymer ?
#
loop_
_entity_poly.entity_id
_entity_poly.type
_entity_poly.pdbx_seq_one_letter_code
_entity_poly.pdbx_strand_id
1 'polypeptide(L)'
;MRLSFSTLGCPDWALPRVLDVAGREGYDGVELRFLEGDPVLWRRPELSGSGLSETRQRLRDAGLAISCVDTGSYFHHVEAAARRRDVDEARCAMELAAELGASGIRVFGDAVQPGADLESTRRFIADSLSELAEKAPKGVEVWIESHGDFAPGAAMRAILDLARGPGVGVVWDPANAFEASGEAPEDGFQALGAAVRHVHLKDLRLAPDASGRRLTPTLPGTGEFAEASVRILELLVRTGYRGWGSFEWEKKWHPQIESAEVALPHFMQWASSRLRGSTAPDEGRATTFRRGRLAVEVHLDRLAMGRAAARSVAAGLRRRVDSEGRAAAIFASAPSQNEFLTALRETPEVPWERITAFHLDEYVGLDADHPASFRRFLRERLFDHVKAAAFHGLDGKAPDLRSECRRYESLLREHRPSIAVLGIGENGHLAFIDPPVCDFADPAAVRQVELDAICRQQQVHDGAFDAIDAVPRTALSLTVPFLMGTARLAAIVPGPAKRGAVLAALDGPVTTACPASILRRHPDATLYLDTASAVDVRGEAP
;
A
#
# COMPACT_ATOMS: atom_id res chain seq x y z
N MET A 1 18.13 -7.66 5.39
CA MET A 1 17.95 -6.87 4.15
C MET A 1 17.79 -5.42 4.54
N ARG A 2 18.34 -4.48 3.78
CA ARG A 2 18.19 -3.03 3.94
C ARG A 2 17.19 -2.52 2.91
N LEU A 3 16.44 -1.44 3.23
CA LEU A 3 15.46 -0.86 2.34
C LEU A 3 15.94 0.47 1.75
N SER A 4 15.76 0.63 0.44
CA SER A 4 15.99 1.87 -0.30
C SER A 4 14.82 2.16 -1.24
N PHE A 5 14.83 3.33 -1.88
CA PHE A 5 13.98 3.62 -3.02
C PHE A 5 14.79 4.24 -4.16
N SER A 6 14.34 4.01 -5.39
CA SER A 6 14.95 4.62 -6.57
C SER A 6 14.40 6.04 -6.79
N THR A 7 15.30 6.98 -7.09
CA THR A 7 14.92 8.35 -7.48
C THR A 7 14.20 8.43 -8.83
N LEU A 8 14.02 7.30 -9.52
CA LEU A 8 13.07 7.14 -10.62
C LEU A 8 11.64 7.52 -10.21
N GLY A 9 11.30 7.29 -8.95
CA GLY A 9 10.01 7.63 -8.36
C GLY A 9 9.79 9.13 -8.09
N CYS A 10 10.87 9.91 -7.99
CA CYS A 10 10.85 11.34 -7.73
C CYS A 10 11.86 12.09 -8.60
N PRO A 11 11.78 11.96 -9.94
CA PRO A 11 12.84 12.36 -10.85
C PRO A 11 13.18 13.86 -10.82
N ASP A 12 12.23 14.69 -10.44
CA ASP A 12 12.39 16.16 -10.40
C ASP A 12 12.87 16.69 -9.04
N TRP A 13 13.14 15.80 -8.07
CA TRP A 13 13.60 16.23 -6.75
C TRP A 13 15.08 16.51 -6.74
N ALA A 14 15.47 17.57 -6.00
CA ALA A 14 16.86 17.84 -5.65
C ALA A 14 17.35 16.87 -4.57
N LEU A 15 18.63 16.56 -4.57
CA LEU A 15 19.23 15.58 -3.64
C LEU A 15 18.94 15.86 -2.15
N PRO A 16 19.00 17.12 -1.63
CA PRO A 16 18.64 17.39 -0.24
C PRO A 16 17.24 16.90 0.13
N ARG A 17 16.24 17.13 -0.73
CA ARG A 17 14.87 16.67 -0.52
C ARG A 17 14.78 15.14 -0.52
N VAL A 18 15.50 14.48 -1.41
CA VAL A 18 15.56 13.00 -1.47
C VAL A 18 16.07 12.44 -0.15
N LEU A 19 17.18 12.99 0.39
CA LEU A 19 17.78 12.53 1.64
C LEU A 19 16.88 12.83 2.85
N ASP A 20 16.26 14.00 2.90
CA ASP A 20 15.34 14.39 3.98
C ASP A 20 14.12 13.45 4.05
N VAL A 21 13.54 13.10 2.88
CA VAL A 21 12.42 12.17 2.81
C VAL A 21 12.88 10.76 3.16
N ALA A 22 14.02 10.29 2.67
CA ALA A 22 14.56 8.99 3.00
C ALA A 22 14.74 8.80 4.52
N GLY A 23 15.35 9.78 5.19
CA GLY A 23 15.54 9.76 6.64
C GLY A 23 14.24 9.82 7.43
N ARG A 24 13.32 10.71 7.04
CA ARG A 24 12.03 10.87 7.70
C ARG A 24 11.14 9.62 7.60
N GLU A 25 11.11 8.97 6.44
CA GLU A 25 10.30 7.76 6.21
C GLU A 25 10.99 6.48 6.71
N GLY A 26 12.25 6.56 7.17
CA GLY A 26 12.96 5.43 7.80
C GLY A 26 13.61 4.46 6.81
N TYR A 27 13.94 4.91 5.60
CA TYR A 27 14.76 4.14 4.67
C TYR A 27 16.21 4.03 5.17
N ASP A 28 16.89 2.94 4.79
CA ASP A 28 18.32 2.74 5.07
C ASP A 28 19.20 3.39 3.99
N GLY A 29 18.62 3.76 2.85
CA GLY A 29 19.38 4.36 1.75
C GLY A 29 18.54 4.78 0.56
N VAL A 30 19.23 5.20 -0.50
CA VAL A 30 18.67 5.71 -1.76
C VAL A 30 19.39 5.08 -2.94
N GLU A 31 18.65 4.72 -3.96
CA GLU A 31 19.12 4.33 -5.28
C GLU A 31 19.04 5.55 -6.21
N LEU A 32 20.17 5.96 -6.76
CA LEU A 32 20.25 7.17 -7.57
C LEU A 32 20.05 6.86 -9.06
N ARG A 33 19.00 7.43 -9.68
CA ARG A 33 18.71 7.30 -11.12
C ARG A 33 18.52 8.64 -11.81
N PHE A 34 17.77 9.56 -11.20
CA PHE A 34 17.54 10.93 -11.67
C PHE A 34 17.65 11.91 -10.52
N LEU A 35 18.16 13.12 -10.79
CA LEU A 35 18.09 14.28 -9.90
C LEU A 35 17.73 15.50 -10.73
N GLU A 36 16.65 16.21 -10.36
CA GLU A 36 16.14 17.39 -11.09
C GLU A 36 16.00 17.15 -12.61
N GLY A 37 15.54 15.95 -12.97
CA GLY A 37 15.35 15.53 -14.35
C GLY A 37 16.60 15.02 -15.08
N ASP A 38 17.78 15.18 -14.49
CA ASP A 38 19.07 14.82 -15.09
C ASP A 38 19.47 13.37 -14.76
N PRO A 39 19.71 12.51 -15.77
CA PRO A 39 20.20 11.15 -15.58
C PRO A 39 21.74 11.06 -15.49
N VAL A 40 22.50 12.13 -15.79
CA VAL A 40 23.97 12.12 -15.86
C VAL A 40 24.54 12.55 -14.51
N LEU A 41 24.41 11.67 -13.52
CA LEU A 41 24.64 11.97 -12.12
C LEU A 41 26.08 12.40 -11.80
N TRP A 42 27.10 11.83 -12.47
CA TRP A 42 28.52 12.14 -12.23
C TRP A 42 28.94 13.54 -12.69
N ARG A 43 28.06 14.29 -13.39
CA ARG A 43 28.28 15.69 -13.77
C ARG A 43 27.57 16.68 -12.86
N ARG A 44 26.78 16.19 -11.92
CA ARG A 44 26.03 17.04 -11.00
C ARG A 44 26.94 17.74 -10.01
N PRO A 45 26.74 19.05 -9.73
CA PRO A 45 27.57 19.78 -8.79
C PRO A 45 27.61 19.19 -7.38
N GLU A 46 26.45 18.70 -6.89
CA GLU A 46 26.32 18.07 -5.58
C GLU A 46 26.95 16.66 -5.50
N LEU A 47 27.30 16.05 -6.64
CA LEU A 47 27.95 14.75 -6.74
C LEU A 47 29.39 14.83 -7.29
N SER A 48 29.95 16.02 -7.34
CA SER A 48 31.31 16.25 -7.83
C SER A 48 32.03 17.29 -6.98
N GLY A 49 33.37 17.29 -6.98
CA GLY A 49 34.20 18.28 -6.29
C GLY A 49 33.85 18.48 -4.81
N SER A 50 33.69 19.74 -4.38
CA SER A 50 33.32 20.07 -2.99
C SER A 50 31.91 19.64 -2.63
N GLY A 51 30.97 19.68 -3.57
CA GLY A 51 29.58 19.24 -3.36
C GLY A 51 29.47 17.76 -2.99
N LEU A 52 30.35 16.92 -3.56
CA LEU A 52 30.42 15.50 -3.20
C LEU A 52 30.78 15.29 -1.72
N SER A 53 31.72 16.10 -1.20
CA SER A 53 32.14 16.04 0.20
C SER A 53 30.97 16.43 1.14
N GLU A 54 30.19 17.43 0.78
CA GLU A 54 28.99 17.86 1.51
C GLU A 54 27.91 16.76 1.47
N THR A 55 27.69 16.17 0.30
CA THR A 55 26.75 15.06 0.15
C THR A 55 27.13 13.86 1.01
N ARG A 56 28.40 13.47 1.02
CA ARG A 56 28.91 12.38 1.88
C ARG A 56 28.72 12.70 3.37
N GLN A 57 28.89 13.97 3.77
CA GLN A 57 28.63 14.37 5.15
C GLN A 57 27.15 14.25 5.49
N ARG A 58 26.24 14.75 4.62
CA ARG A 58 24.79 14.65 4.81
C ARG A 58 24.32 13.20 4.91
N LEU A 59 24.85 12.30 4.08
CA LEU A 59 24.56 10.87 4.15
C LEU A 59 24.94 10.28 5.51
N ARG A 60 26.14 10.59 6.01
CA ARG A 60 26.58 10.14 7.35
C ARG A 60 25.70 10.69 8.47
N ASP A 61 25.39 11.98 8.44
CA ASP A 61 24.59 12.65 9.46
C ASP A 61 23.17 12.11 9.51
N ALA A 62 22.61 11.72 8.35
CA ALA A 62 21.29 11.10 8.24
C ALA A 62 21.30 9.57 8.46
N GLY A 63 22.47 8.93 8.60
CA GLY A 63 22.58 7.47 8.69
C GLY A 63 22.17 6.73 7.42
N LEU A 64 22.20 7.41 6.26
CA LEU A 64 21.79 6.88 4.97
C LEU A 64 22.99 6.39 4.14
N ALA A 65 22.74 5.43 3.25
CA ALA A 65 23.70 4.96 2.26
C ALA A 65 23.14 5.10 0.83
N ILE A 66 24.03 5.15 -0.16
CA ILE A 66 23.63 4.95 -1.56
C ILE A 66 23.64 3.45 -1.83
N SER A 67 22.47 2.91 -2.21
CA SER A 67 22.30 1.48 -2.44
C SER A 67 22.81 1.04 -3.80
N CYS A 68 22.60 1.87 -4.83
CA CYS A 68 23.03 1.67 -6.21
C CYS A 68 23.13 3.02 -6.92
N VAL A 69 23.99 3.13 -7.95
CA VAL A 69 23.99 4.22 -8.93
C VAL A 69 23.53 3.65 -10.28
N ASP A 70 22.35 4.05 -10.71
CA ASP A 70 21.74 3.55 -11.93
C ASP A 70 22.19 4.32 -13.16
N THR A 71 22.40 3.60 -14.25
CA THR A 71 22.74 4.18 -15.55
C THR A 71 21.63 3.98 -16.58
N GLY A 72 21.81 4.64 -17.75
CA GLY A 72 21.06 4.36 -18.97
C GLY A 72 21.83 3.47 -19.96
N SER A 73 22.86 2.75 -19.50
CA SER A 73 23.77 1.98 -20.37
C SER A 73 23.17 0.64 -20.76
N TYR A 74 23.05 0.40 -22.07
CA TYR A 74 22.52 -0.82 -22.69
C TYR A 74 23.61 -1.57 -23.45
N PHE A 75 23.85 -2.82 -23.12
CA PHE A 75 24.95 -3.60 -23.72
C PHE A 75 24.51 -4.50 -24.88
N HIS A 76 23.24 -4.45 -25.26
CA HIS A 76 22.66 -5.25 -26.35
C HIS A 76 22.93 -4.72 -27.76
N HIS A 77 23.51 -3.52 -27.90
CA HIS A 77 23.69 -2.89 -29.20
C HIS A 77 24.54 -3.74 -30.17
N VAL A 78 24.08 -3.87 -31.40
CA VAL A 78 24.83 -4.55 -32.47
C VAL A 78 26.12 -3.78 -32.82
N GLU A 79 26.02 -2.45 -32.81
CA GLU A 79 27.16 -1.58 -33.13
C GLU A 79 28.16 -1.51 -31.98
N ALA A 80 29.41 -1.90 -32.24
CA ALA A 80 30.47 -1.84 -31.23
C ALA A 80 30.73 -0.44 -30.68
N ALA A 81 30.54 0.62 -31.47
CA ALA A 81 30.72 2.00 -31.05
C ALA A 81 29.64 2.43 -30.03
N ALA A 82 28.41 1.95 -30.18
CA ALA A 82 27.34 2.18 -29.20
C ALA A 82 27.65 1.49 -27.87
N ARG A 83 28.01 0.20 -27.90
CA ARG A 83 28.43 -0.54 -26.69
C ARG A 83 29.61 0.14 -25.98
N ARG A 84 30.59 0.65 -26.75
CA ARG A 84 31.75 1.36 -26.16
C ARG A 84 31.32 2.62 -25.41
N ARG A 85 30.40 3.42 -25.98
CA ARG A 85 29.87 4.62 -25.30
C ARG A 85 29.20 4.26 -23.98
N ASP A 86 28.38 3.21 -24.00
CA ASP A 86 27.67 2.77 -22.79
C ASP A 86 28.60 2.17 -21.73
N VAL A 87 29.65 1.47 -22.12
CA VAL A 87 30.73 1.03 -21.22
C VAL A 87 31.47 2.21 -20.60
N ASP A 88 31.78 3.25 -21.39
CA ASP A 88 32.47 4.46 -20.89
C ASP A 88 31.57 5.25 -19.93
N GLU A 89 30.26 5.33 -20.20
CA GLU A 89 29.26 5.95 -19.31
C GLU A 89 29.13 5.15 -18.01
N ALA A 90 29.00 3.83 -18.08
CA ALA A 90 28.93 2.96 -16.92
C ALA A 90 30.21 3.09 -16.04
N ARG A 91 31.38 3.29 -16.64
CA ARG A 91 32.63 3.53 -15.89
C ARG A 91 32.59 4.82 -15.08
N CYS A 92 32.06 5.92 -15.64
CA CYS A 92 31.88 7.17 -14.86
C CYS A 92 30.93 6.95 -13.67
N ALA A 93 29.87 6.15 -13.84
CA ALA A 93 28.96 5.81 -12.75
C ALA A 93 29.65 4.93 -11.68
N MET A 94 30.54 4.01 -12.07
CA MET A 94 31.33 3.21 -11.12
C MET A 94 32.30 4.07 -10.28
N GLU A 95 32.92 5.09 -10.87
CA GLU A 95 33.74 6.04 -10.16
C GLU A 95 32.93 6.84 -9.14
N LEU A 96 31.74 7.33 -9.54
CA LEU A 96 30.82 8.00 -8.62
C LEU A 96 30.34 7.05 -7.51
N ALA A 97 30.01 5.79 -7.83
CA ALA A 97 29.59 4.78 -6.85
C ALA A 97 30.70 4.57 -5.79
N ALA A 98 31.96 4.45 -6.22
CA ALA A 98 33.10 4.34 -5.31
C ALA A 98 33.23 5.55 -4.37
N GLU A 99 33.08 6.75 -4.90
CA GLU A 99 33.14 7.99 -4.12
C GLU A 99 31.97 8.10 -3.12
N LEU A 100 30.78 7.63 -3.47
CA LEU A 100 29.61 7.63 -2.59
C LEU A 100 29.56 6.44 -1.62
N GLY A 101 30.45 5.45 -1.79
CA GLY A 101 30.46 4.22 -1.00
C GLY A 101 29.34 3.25 -1.36
N ALA A 102 28.76 3.36 -2.56
CA ALA A 102 27.83 2.39 -3.10
C ALA A 102 28.57 1.11 -3.55
N SER A 103 27.94 -0.05 -3.37
CA SER A 103 28.55 -1.34 -3.70
C SER A 103 28.45 -1.71 -5.17
N GLY A 104 27.66 -1.01 -5.96
CA GLY A 104 27.52 -1.30 -7.37
C GLY A 104 26.75 -0.26 -8.17
N ILE A 105 26.77 -0.49 -9.48
CA ILE A 105 26.00 0.27 -10.46
C ILE A 105 25.02 -0.67 -11.17
N ARG A 106 23.94 -0.13 -11.74
CA ARG A 106 22.99 -0.86 -12.55
C ARG A 106 23.13 -0.51 -14.03
N VAL A 107 23.17 -1.59 -14.88
CA VAL A 107 23.19 -1.54 -16.34
C VAL A 107 22.13 -2.48 -16.93
N PHE A 108 21.86 -2.41 -18.24
CA PHE A 108 20.84 -3.21 -18.92
C PHE A 108 21.41 -4.14 -20.00
N GLY A 109 20.76 -5.32 -20.11
CA GLY A 109 20.84 -6.17 -21.28
C GLY A 109 19.70 -5.89 -22.28
N ASP A 110 18.50 -5.72 -21.78
CA ASP A 110 17.23 -5.34 -22.39
C ASP A 110 16.75 -6.31 -23.51
N ALA A 111 17.01 -6.05 -24.79
CA ALA A 111 16.38 -6.77 -25.89
C ALA A 111 17.34 -7.27 -26.97
N VAL A 112 16.95 -8.32 -27.67
CA VAL A 112 17.64 -8.77 -28.90
C VAL A 112 17.32 -7.77 -30.01
N GLN A 113 18.34 -7.06 -30.49
CA GLN A 113 18.20 -6.03 -31.50
C GLN A 113 18.05 -6.60 -32.90
N PRO A 114 17.32 -5.92 -33.83
CA PRO A 114 17.34 -6.30 -35.26
C PRO A 114 18.76 -6.39 -35.80
N GLY A 115 19.07 -7.52 -36.48
CA GLY A 115 20.41 -7.78 -37.00
C GLY A 115 21.35 -8.56 -36.09
N ALA A 116 20.90 -8.93 -34.88
CA ALA A 116 21.58 -9.86 -33.97
C ALA A 116 20.67 -11.08 -33.69
N ASP A 117 21.30 -12.19 -33.28
CA ASP A 117 20.61 -13.30 -32.66
C ASP A 117 20.79 -13.30 -31.15
N LEU A 118 20.07 -14.18 -30.47
CA LEU A 118 20.09 -14.29 -29.01
C LEU A 118 21.50 -14.60 -28.46
N GLU A 119 22.24 -15.48 -29.15
CA GLU A 119 23.57 -15.93 -28.68
C GLU A 119 24.61 -14.81 -28.81
N SER A 120 24.63 -14.09 -29.94
CA SER A 120 25.51 -12.94 -30.14
C SER A 120 25.17 -11.81 -29.19
N THR A 121 23.88 -11.54 -28.93
CA THR A 121 23.46 -10.52 -27.97
C THR A 121 23.91 -10.87 -26.56
N ARG A 122 23.78 -12.12 -26.11
CA ARG A 122 24.30 -12.58 -24.81
C ARG A 122 25.81 -12.36 -24.67
N ARG A 123 26.57 -12.63 -25.75
CA ARG A 123 28.02 -12.36 -25.76
C ARG A 123 28.36 -10.88 -25.68
N PHE A 124 27.66 -10.03 -26.45
CA PHE A 124 27.87 -8.57 -26.34
C PHE A 124 27.67 -8.05 -24.92
N ILE A 125 26.62 -8.52 -24.26
CA ILE A 125 26.33 -8.14 -22.87
C ILE A 125 27.42 -8.68 -21.93
N ALA A 126 27.73 -9.97 -22.02
CA ALA A 126 28.70 -10.63 -21.15
C ALA A 126 30.13 -10.06 -21.29
N ASP A 127 30.55 -9.74 -22.52
CA ASP A 127 31.87 -9.12 -22.78
C ASP A 127 31.95 -7.71 -22.17
N SER A 128 30.86 -6.91 -22.29
CA SER A 128 30.80 -5.55 -21.71
C SER A 128 30.81 -5.61 -20.18
N LEU A 129 30.08 -6.54 -19.58
CA LEU A 129 30.10 -6.76 -18.12
C LEU A 129 31.47 -7.20 -17.64
N SER A 130 32.14 -8.09 -18.37
CA SER A 130 33.48 -8.58 -18.04
C SER A 130 34.53 -7.47 -18.10
N GLU A 131 34.46 -6.60 -19.12
CA GLU A 131 35.35 -5.45 -19.24
C GLU A 131 35.21 -4.47 -18.09
N LEU A 132 33.95 -4.19 -17.65
CA LEU A 132 33.68 -3.31 -16.52
C LEU A 132 34.15 -3.93 -15.21
N ALA A 133 33.87 -5.20 -14.98
CA ALA A 133 34.26 -5.91 -13.76
C ALA A 133 35.79 -5.96 -13.58
N GLU A 134 36.55 -6.15 -14.69
CA GLU A 134 38.02 -6.15 -14.67
C GLU A 134 38.62 -4.80 -14.23
N LYS A 135 37.94 -3.71 -14.61
CA LYS A 135 38.42 -2.32 -14.36
C LYS A 135 37.70 -1.63 -13.23
N ALA A 136 36.87 -2.36 -12.48
CA ALA A 136 36.05 -1.79 -11.41
C ALA A 136 36.89 -1.21 -10.28
N PRO A 137 36.53 -0.06 -9.72
CA PRO A 137 37.10 0.44 -8.47
C PRO A 137 36.91 -0.57 -7.35
N LYS A 138 37.84 -0.62 -6.41
CA LYS A 138 37.76 -1.57 -5.28
C LYS A 138 36.46 -1.40 -4.50
N GLY A 139 35.70 -2.48 -4.37
CA GLY A 139 34.44 -2.53 -3.62
C GLY A 139 33.20 -2.15 -4.42
N VAL A 140 33.35 -1.86 -5.71
CA VAL A 140 32.23 -1.60 -6.63
C VAL A 140 32.08 -2.76 -7.62
N GLU A 141 30.85 -3.22 -7.81
CA GLU A 141 30.49 -4.26 -8.78
C GLU A 141 29.64 -3.66 -9.92
N VAL A 142 29.54 -4.37 -11.04
CA VAL A 142 28.55 -4.08 -12.11
C VAL A 142 27.41 -5.06 -11.99
N TRP A 143 26.19 -4.53 -11.89
CA TRP A 143 24.98 -5.34 -11.78
C TRP A 143 24.10 -5.14 -13.00
N ILE A 144 23.73 -6.24 -13.65
CA ILE A 144 22.78 -6.23 -14.77
C ILE A 144 21.37 -6.39 -14.24
N GLU A 145 20.44 -5.54 -14.69
CA GLU A 145 19.03 -5.68 -14.31
C GLU A 145 18.34 -6.78 -15.14
N SER A 146 17.50 -7.58 -14.47
CA SER A 146 16.58 -8.51 -15.13
C SER A 146 15.44 -7.72 -15.81
N HIS A 147 15.61 -7.46 -17.11
CA HIS A 147 14.76 -6.57 -17.91
C HIS A 147 14.59 -7.08 -19.35
N GLY A 148 13.47 -6.73 -20.01
CA GLY A 148 13.19 -7.06 -21.41
C GLY A 148 13.25 -8.57 -21.69
N ASP A 149 13.92 -8.95 -22.80
CA ASP A 149 14.09 -10.36 -23.20
C ASP A 149 14.92 -11.18 -22.19
N PHE A 150 15.66 -10.52 -21.32
CA PHE A 150 16.50 -11.11 -20.28
C PHE A 150 15.93 -10.95 -18.86
N ALA A 151 14.65 -10.58 -18.74
CA ALA A 151 13.96 -10.51 -17.46
C ALA A 151 13.84 -11.88 -16.76
N PRO A 152 13.49 -13.00 -17.46
CA PRO A 152 13.40 -14.31 -16.81
C PRO A 152 14.76 -14.79 -16.28
N GLY A 153 14.74 -15.39 -15.07
CA GLY A 153 15.94 -15.82 -14.36
C GLY A 153 16.85 -16.75 -15.16
N ALA A 154 16.29 -17.69 -15.92
CA ALA A 154 17.07 -18.59 -16.79
C ALA A 154 17.76 -17.84 -17.96
N ALA A 155 17.08 -16.83 -18.53
CA ALA A 155 17.66 -16.02 -19.60
C ALA A 155 18.82 -15.15 -19.09
N MET A 156 18.65 -14.56 -17.91
CA MET A 156 19.69 -13.78 -17.21
C MET A 156 20.86 -14.68 -16.77
N ARG A 157 20.58 -15.87 -16.25
CA ARG A 157 21.62 -16.85 -15.87
C ARG A 157 22.54 -17.18 -17.03
N ALA A 158 21.99 -17.35 -18.23
CA ALA A 158 22.78 -17.65 -19.43
C ALA A 158 23.77 -16.52 -19.81
N ILE A 159 23.47 -15.26 -19.50
CA ILE A 159 24.41 -14.13 -19.66
C ILE A 159 25.51 -14.21 -18.60
N LEU A 160 25.14 -14.46 -17.34
CA LEU A 160 26.09 -14.54 -16.23
C LEU A 160 27.10 -15.67 -16.40
N ASP A 161 26.66 -16.80 -16.99
CA ASP A 161 27.55 -17.94 -17.26
C ASP A 161 28.61 -17.67 -18.35
N LEU A 162 28.37 -16.66 -19.20
CA LEU A 162 29.33 -16.18 -20.20
C LEU A 162 30.24 -15.08 -19.65
N ALA A 163 29.77 -14.28 -18.68
CA ALA A 163 30.53 -13.18 -18.09
C ALA A 163 31.71 -13.71 -17.25
N ARG A 164 32.84 -13.01 -17.34
CA ARG A 164 34.10 -13.39 -16.67
C ARG A 164 34.47 -12.38 -15.59
N GLY A 165 35.22 -12.85 -14.60
CA GLY A 165 35.76 -12.02 -13.52
C GLY A 165 34.84 -11.90 -12.32
N PRO A 166 35.41 -11.54 -11.16
CA PRO A 166 34.63 -11.22 -9.97
C PRO A 166 33.92 -9.86 -10.12
N GLY A 167 32.81 -9.66 -9.41
CA GLY A 167 32.15 -8.35 -9.36
C GLY A 167 31.06 -8.15 -10.42
N VAL A 168 30.58 -9.22 -11.07
CA VAL A 168 29.34 -9.20 -11.86
C VAL A 168 28.20 -9.74 -10.99
N GLY A 169 27.11 -8.98 -10.91
CA GLY A 169 25.92 -9.36 -10.17
C GLY A 169 24.64 -9.02 -10.90
N VAL A 170 23.51 -9.21 -10.23
CA VAL A 170 22.17 -8.96 -10.77
C VAL A 170 21.40 -7.99 -9.86
N VAL A 171 20.79 -6.99 -10.48
CA VAL A 171 19.60 -6.33 -9.95
C VAL A 171 18.42 -7.21 -10.37
N TRP A 172 17.87 -7.95 -9.44
CA TRP A 172 16.74 -8.82 -9.70
C TRP A 172 15.44 -8.06 -9.60
N ASP A 173 14.71 -7.97 -10.71
CA ASP A 173 13.36 -7.42 -10.77
C ASP A 173 12.35 -8.52 -11.09
N PRO A 174 11.74 -9.13 -10.08
CA PRO A 174 10.78 -10.21 -10.29
C PRO A 174 9.48 -9.76 -10.95
N ALA A 175 9.13 -8.47 -10.88
CA ALA A 175 7.95 -7.96 -11.56
C ALA A 175 8.14 -7.88 -13.07
N ASN A 176 9.34 -7.52 -13.53
CA ASN A 176 9.70 -7.58 -14.96
C ASN A 176 9.68 -9.03 -15.50
N ALA A 177 10.19 -9.99 -14.72
CA ALA A 177 10.14 -11.41 -15.10
C ALA A 177 8.70 -11.95 -15.17
N PHE A 178 7.86 -11.54 -14.20
CA PHE A 178 6.43 -11.88 -14.22
C PHE A 178 5.72 -11.28 -15.44
N GLU A 179 5.95 -10.01 -15.77
CA GLU A 179 5.35 -9.36 -16.95
C GLU A 179 5.80 -10.03 -18.25
N ALA A 180 7.09 -10.38 -18.37
CA ALA A 180 7.66 -10.97 -19.58
C ALA A 180 7.22 -12.42 -19.83
N SER A 181 7.05 -13.23 -18.78
CA SER A 181 6.87 -14.69 -18.92
C SER A 181 5.90 -15.32 -17.92
N GLY A 182 5.38 -14.57 -16.93
CA GLY A 182 4.63 -15.14 -15.83
C GLY A 182 5.49 -15.91 -14.81
N GLU A 183 6.81 -15.69 -14.80
CA GLU A 183 7.74 -16.40 -13.92
C GLU A 183 7.39 -16.22 -12.45
N ALA A 184 7.37 -17.31 -11.68
CA ALA A 184 7.21 -17.24 -10.24
C ALA A 184 8.49 -16.72 -9.57
N PRO A 185 8.37 -15.89 -8.50
CA PRO A 185 9.56 -15.34 -7.82
C PRO A 185 10.55 -16.39 -7.34
N GLU A 186 10.06 -17.55 -6.91
CA GLU A 186 10.87 -18.65 -6.42
C GLU A 186 11.77 -19.24 -7.53
N ASP A 187 11.25 -19.35 -8.75
CA ASP A 187 11.98 -19.92 -9.90
C ASP A 187 13.08 -18.94 -10.35
N GLY A 188 12.74 -17.64 -10.46
CA GLY A 188 13.72 -16.59 -10.79
C GLY A 188 14.85 -16.51 -9.76
N PHE A 189 14.51 -16.50 -8.48
CA PHE A 189 15.52 -16.48 -7.41
C PHE A 189 16.38 -17.75 -7.39
N GLN A 190 15.78 -18.91 -7.63
CA GLN A 190 16.52 -20.17 -7.72
C GLN A 190 17.53 -20.17 -8.88
N ALA A 191 17.14 -19.63 -10.03
CA ALA A 191 18.03 -19.54 -11.20
C ALA A 191 19.21 -18.59 -10.97
N LEU A 192 18.97 -17.46 -10.28
CA LEU A 192 19.97 -16.41 -10.07
C LEU A 192 20.81 -16.64 -8.82
N GLY A 193 20.21 -17.11 -7.74
CA GLY A 193 20.88 -17.50 -6.49
C GLY A 193 21.81 -16.43 -5.94
N ALA A 194 23.08 -16.83 -5.70
CA ALA A 194 24.09 -15.95 -5.13
C ALA A 194 24.52 -14.78 -6.04
N ALA A 195 24.06 -14.71 -7.30
CA ALA A 195 24.33 -13.58 -8.17
C ALA A 195 23.44 -12.36 -7.84
N VAL A 196 22.33 -12.53 -7.12
CA VAL A 196 21.45 -11.42 -6.73
C VAL A 196 22.17 -10.52 -5.71
N ARG A 197 22.39 -9.27 -6.08
CA ARG A 197 23.03 -8.24 -5.26
C ARG A 197 22.08 -7.18 -4.80
N HIS A 198 21.08 -6.87 -5.62
CA HIS A 198 20.09 -5.84 -5.42
C HIS A 198 18.74 -6.37 -5.90
N VAL A 199 17.65 -5.95 -5.30
CA VAL A 199 16.30 -6.40 -5.65
C VAL A 199 15.40 -5.20 -5.84
N HIS A 200 14.75 -5.09 -6.99
CA HIS A 200 13.68 -4.14 -7.21
C HIS A 200 12.37 -4.70 -6.65
N LEU A 201 11.70 -3.89 -5.86
CA LEU A 201 10.40 -4.21 -5.25
C LEU A 201 9.35 -3.26 -5.81
N LYS A 202 8.33 -3.80 -6.44
CA LYS A 202 7.19 -3.05 -6.97
C LYS A 202 5.94 -3.93 -6.99
N ASP A 203 4.79 -3.33 -7.19
CA ASP A 203 3.53 -4.02 -7.45
C ASP A 203 2.95 -3.53 -8.77
N LEU A 204 2.23 -4.40 -9.46
CA LEU A 204 1.69 -4.15 -10.79
C LEU A 204 0.18 -4.38 -10.79
N ARG A 205 -0.53 -3.55 -11.53
CA ARG A 205 -1.97 -3.65 -11.77
C ARG A 205 -2.27 -3.86 -13.24
N LEU A 206 -3.26 -4.70 -13.54
CA LEU A 206 -3.75 -4.89 -14.90
C LEU A 206 -4.50 -3.63 -15.37
N ALA A 207 -3.76 -2.73 -15.97
CA ALA A 207 -4.27 -1.48 -16.53
C ALA A 207 -3.44 -1.14 -17.78
N PRO A 208 -3.86 -1.59 -18.99
CA PRO A 208 -3.13 -1.31 -20.22
C PRO A 208 -2.94 0.17 -20.43
N ASP A 209 -1.71 0.58 -20.68
CA ASP A 209 -1.38 1.96 -20.98
C ASP A 209 -1.44 2.28 -22.49
N ALA A 210 -1.20 3.54 -22.85
CA ALA A 210 -1.18 3.99 -24.25
C ALA A 210 -0.04 3.37 -25.09
N SER A 211 1.00 2.79 -24.46
CA SER A 211 2.10 2.09 -25.11
C SER A 211 1.77 0.62 -25.41
N GLY A 212 0.64 0.11 -24.92
CA GLY A 212 0.21 -1.27 -25.02
C GLY A 212 0.80 -2.18 -23.93
N ARG A 213 1.49 -1.63 -22.93
CA ARG A 213 1.91 -2.34 -21.73
C ARG A 213 0.67 -2.79 -20.95
N ARG A 214 0.61 -4.08 -20.61
CA ARG A 214 -0.58 -4.67 -19.97
C ARG A 214 -0.67 -4.39 -18.49
N LEU A 215 0.47 -4.19 -17.82
CA LEU A 215 0.60 -3.97 -16.39
C LEU A 215 1.17 -2.56 -16.14
N THR A 216 0.66 -1.89 -15.11
CA THR A 216 1.06 -0.55 -14.68
C THR A 216 1.47 -0.59 -13.21
N PRO A 217 2.55 0.10 -12.79
CA PRO A 217 2.92 0.19 -11.39
C PRO A 217 1.79 0.71 -10.52
N THR A 218 1.58 0.09 -9.37
CA THR A 218 0.59 0.49 -8.37
C THR A 218 1.18 0.40 -6.97
N LEU A 219 0.50 1.01 -5.99
CA LEU A 219 0.97 0.97 -4.60
C LEU A 219 1.08 -0.48 -4.11
N PRO A 220 2.20 -0.86 -3.46
CA PRO A 220 2.42 -2.22 -3.00
C PRO A 220 1.28 -2.77 -2.13
N GLY A 221 0.84 -3.96 -2.46
CA GLY A 221 -0.30 -4.62 -1.82
C GLY A 221 -1.66 -4.30 -2.42
N THR A 222 -1.73 -3.59 -3.56
CA THR A 222 -3.00 -3.18 -4.18
C THR A 222 -3.18 -3.68 -5.62
N GLY A 223 -2.18 -4.33 -6.20
CA GLY A 223 -2.17 -4.83 -7.57
C GLY A 223 -2.35 -6.34 -7.69
N GLU A 224 -2.33 -6.83 -8.93
CA GLU A 224 -2.36 -8.26 -9.26
C GLU A 224 -1.06 -8.97 -8.90
N PHE A 225 0.04 -8.22 -8.75
CA PHE A 225 1.33 -8.76 -8.31
C PHE A 225 1.51 -8.70 -6.79
N ALA A 226 0.53 -8.22 -6.02
CA ALA A 226 0.61 -8.01 -4.57
C ALA A 226 0.98 -9.27 -3.78
N GLU A 227 0.38 -10.42 -4.14
CA GLU A 227 0.69 -11.70 -3.47
C GLU A 227 2.13 -12.16 -3.77
N ALA A 228 2.58 -12.01 -5.03
CA ALA A 228 3.95 -12.31 -5.42
C ALA A 228 4.95 -11.39 -4.71
N SER A 229 4.65 -10.09 -4.57
CA SER A 229 5.47 -9.12 -3.84
C SER A 229 5.66 -9.51 -2.37
N VAL A 230 4.63 -10.06 -1.72
CA VAL A 230 4.74 -10.61 -0.36
C VAL A 230 5.66 -11.82 -0.33
N ARG A 231 5.45 -12.79 -1.26
CA ARG A 231 6.30 -14.00 -1.36
C ARG A 231 7.76 -13.66 -1.62
N ILE A 232 8.05 -12.60 -2.40
CA ILE A 232 9.41 -12.12 -2.62
C ILE A 232 10.06 -11.71 -1.30
N LEU A 233 9.41 -10.88 -0.49
CA LEU A 233 9.94 -10.47 0.83
C LEU A 233 10.18 -11.68 1.75
N GLU A 234 9.23 -12.60 1.81
CA GLU A 234 9.35 -13.84 2.59
C GLU A 234 10.52 -14.72 2.11
N LEU A 235 10.69 -14.85 0.79
CA LEU A 235 11.78 -15.58 0.16
C LEU A 235 13.13 -14.97 0.53
N LEU A 236 13.29 -13.65 0.41
CA LEU A 236 14.51 -12.93 0.75
C LEU A 236 14.87 -13.08 2.23
N VAL A 237 13.88 -13.01 3.12
CA VAL A 237 14.07 -13.24 4.56
C VAL A 237 14.48 -14.68 4.84
N ARG A 238 13.74 -15.66 4.31
CA ARG A 238 13.97 -17.10 4.52
C ARG A 238 15.33 -17.56 4.01
N THR A 239 15.81 -16.98 2.91
CA THR A 239 17.13 -17.31 2.33
C THR A 239 18.28 -16.56 2.99
N GLY A 240 17.99 -15.68 3.95
CA GLY A 240 19.00 -14.88 4.64
C GLY A 240 19.64 -13.81 3.79
N TYR A 241 18.94 -13.33 2.75
CA TYR A 241 19.43 -12.23 1.90
C TYR A 241 19.78 -10.99 2.71
N ARG A 242 20.99 -10.42 2.50
CA ARG A 242 21.51 -9.27 3.24
C ARG A 242 21.72 -8.02 2.41
N GLY A 243 21.42 -8.09 1.11
CA GLY A 243 21.53 -6.96 0.18
C GLY A 243 20.43 -5.91 0.37
N TRP A 244 20.15 -5.17 -0.69
CA TRP A 244 19.16 -4.13 -0.73
C TRP A 244 17.85 -4.60 -1.38
N GLY A 245 16.72 -4.21 -0.79
CA GLY A 245 15.42 -4.20 -1.44
C GLY A 245 15.04 -2.75 -1.72
N SER A 246 15.04 -2.39 -2.98
CA SER A 246 14.79 -1.02 -3.43
C SER A 246 13.39 -0.89 -4.01
N PHE A 247 12.62 0.08 -3.52
CA PHE A 247 11.32 0.40 -4.10
C PHE A 247 11.51 1.14 -5.42
N GLU A 248 11.22 0.46 -6.52
CA GLU A 248 11.26 1.05 -7.85
C GLU A 248 9.88 1.59 -8.23
N TRP A 249 9.63 2.88 -7.90
CA TRP A 249 8.43 3.59 -8.28
C TRP A 249 8.64 4.31 -9.61
N GLU A 250 8.04 3.82 -10.69
CA GLU A 250 8.31 4.26 -12.06
C GLU A 250 7.60 5.57 -12.47
N LYS A 251 7.50 6.55 -11.56
CA LYS A 251 6.82 7.84 -11.78
C LYS A 251 7.31 8.60 -13.02
N LYS A 252 8.60 8.47 -13.34
CA LYS A 252 9.21 9.10 -14.53
C LYS A 252 8.54 8.63 -15.82
N TRP A 253 8.21 7.36 -15.89
CA TRP A 253 7.64 6.73 -17.08
C TRP A 253 6.11 6.67 -17.05
N HIS A 254 5.53 6.72 -15.87
CA HIS A 254 4.11 6.64 -15.60
C HIS A 254 3.62 7.90 -14.83
N PRO A 255 3.52 9.08 -15.48
CA PRO A 255 3.18 10.32 -14.78
C PRO A 255 1.77 10.31 -14.14
N GLN A 256 0.90 9.37 -14.54
CA GLN A 256 -0.46 9.20 -14.03
C GLN A 256 -0.55 8.48 -12.68
N ILE A 257 0.48 7.73 -12.25
CA ILE A 257 0.46 7.03 -10.95
C ILE A 257 0.66 8.02 -9.79
N GLU A 258 0.46 7.57 -8.56
CA GLU A 258 0.56 8.40 -7.36
C GLU A 258 1.92 9.11 -7.25
N SER A 259 1.94 10.24 -6.57
CA SER A 259 3.20 10.97 -6.35
C SER A 259 4.12 10.24 -5.36
N ALA A 260 5.41 10.57 -5.39
CA ALA A 260 6.39 10.00 -4.46
C ALA A 260 6.05 10.27 -2.99
N GLU A 261 5.41 11.41 -2.68
CA GLU A 261 4.95 11.76 -1.34
C GLU A 261 3.91 10.78 -0.80
N VAL A 262 3.17 10.10 -1.68
CA VAL A 262 2.21 9.05 -1.33
C VAL A 262 2.87 7.68 -1.35
N ALA A 263 3.63 7.39 -2.40
CA ALA A 263 4.14 6.05 -2.65
C ALA A 263 5.28 5.64 -1.69
N LEU A 264 6.20 6.57 -1.37
CA LEU A 264 7.36 6.26 -0.52
C LEU A 264 6.96 5.90 0.94
N PRO A 265 6.11 6.68 1.63
CA PRO A 265 5.61 6.28 2.95
C PRO A 265 4.80 4.98 2.90
N HIS A 266 3.97 4.78 1.86
CA HIS A 266 3.18 3.57 1.69
C HIS A 266 4.07 2.32 1.59
N PHE A 267 5.11 2.37 0.74
CA PHE A 267 6.05 1.25 0.61
C PHE A 267 6.75 0.93 1.94
N MET A 268 7.26 1.93 2.65
CA MET A 268 7.93 1.70 3.94
C MET A 268 7.00 1.06 4.96
N GLN A 269 5.76 1.50 5.03
CA GLN A 269 4.75 0.90 5.89
C GLN A 269 4.49 -0.55 5.47
N TRP A 270 4.28 -0.81 4.17
CA TRP A 270 4.01 -2.13 3.61
C TRP A 270 5.18 -3.11 3.81
N ALA A 271 6.42 -2.72 3.51
CA ALA A 271 7.60 -3.57 3.62
C ALA A 271 8.00 -3.83 5.08
N SER A 272 8.01 -2.78 5.93
CA SER A 272 8.38 -2.89 7.33
C SER A 272 7.46 -3.82 8.12
N SER A 273 6.17 -3.81 7.82
CA SER A 273 5.20 -4.70 8.48
C SER A 273 5.50 -6.18 8.21
N ARG A 274 6.05 -6.51 7.03
CA ARG A 274 6.36 -7.88 6.59
C ARG A 274 7.75 -8.35 6.99
N LEU A 275 8.73 -7.48 6.96
CA LEU A 275 10.10 -7.81 7.34
C LEU A 275 10.25 -8.07 8.84
N ARG A 276 9.42 -7.43 9.67
CA ARG A 276 9.35 -7.70 11.12
C ARG A 276 8.55 -8.97 11.46
N GLY A 277 7.76 -9.51 10.54
CA GLY A 277 6.85 -10.65 10.74
C GLY A 277 7.43 -12.04 10.49
N SER A 278 8.74 -12.19 10.28
CA SER A 278 9.38 -13.51 10.03
C SER A 278 9.76 -14.31 11.28
N THR A 279 9.43 -13.84 12.46
CA THR A 279 9.31 -14.69 13.66
C THR A 279 7.81 -14.82 13.96
N ALA A 280 7.33 -15.97 14.38
CA ALA A 280 5.91 -16.27 14.66
C ALA A 280 5.20 -15.06 15.28
N PRO A 281 3.95 -14.69 14.87
CA PRO A 281 3.42 -13.36 14.91
C PRO A 281 3.54 -12.71 16.28
N ASP A 282 4.62 -12.02 16.52
CA ASP A 282 4.62 -10.89 17.44
C ASP A 282 3.96 -9.77 16.60
N GLU A 283 2.62 -9.81 16.57
CA GLU A 283 1.80 -8.69 16.11
C GLU A 283 2.27 -7.54 16.96
N GLY A 284 3.06 -6.64 16.37
CA GLY A 284 3.70 -5.54 17.06
C GLY A 284 2.70 -4.96 18.04
N ARG A 285 2.96 -5.16 19.34
CA ARG A 285 1.98 -5.01 20.42
C ARG A 285 1.28 -3.67 20.23
N ALA A 286 -0.01 -3.72 19.83
CA ALA A 286 -0.77 -2.51 19.61
C ALA A 286 -0.60 -1.60 20.82
N THR A 287 -0.30 -0.33 20.59
CA THR A 287 -0.35 0.63 21.70
C THR A 287 -1.81 0.76 22.09
N THR A 288 -2.13 0.34 23.30
CA THR A 288 -3.51 0.36 23.80
C THR A 288 -3.66 1.37 24.93
N PHE A 289 -4.72 2.16 24.87
CA PHE A 289 -5.08 3.12 25.92
C PHE A 289 -6.60 3.36 25.91
N ARG A 290 -7.09 4.21 26.81
CA ARG A 290 -8.51 4.58 26.86
C ARG A 290 -8.71 6.09 26.78
N ARG A 291 -9.85 6.48 26.21
CA ARG A 291 -10.41 7.84 26.31
C ARG A 291 -11.87 7.73 26.78
N GLY A 292 -12.11 8.11 28.02
CA GLY A 292 -13.37 7.78 28.68
C GLY A 292 -13.58 6.26 28.71
N ARG A 293 -14.70 5.79 28.17
CA ARG A 293 -15.00 4.34 28.09
C ARG A 293 -14.46 3.67 26.81
N LEU A 294 -14.08 4.46 25.80
CA LEU A 294 -13.57 3.99 24.51
C LEU A 294 -12.18 3.36 24.68
N ALA A 295 -12.03 2.10 24.29
CA ALA A 295 -10.72 1.48 24.11
C ALA A 295 -10.13 1.95 22.78
N VAL A 296 -8.83 2.27 22.74
CA VAL A 296 -8.10 2.65 21.53
C VAL A 296 -6.96 1.69 21.34
N GLU A 297 -6.85 1.14 20.14
CA GLU A 297 -5.76 0.28 19.72
C GLU A 297 -5.07 0.92 18.51
N VAL A 298 -3.79 1.26 18.65
CA VAL A 298 -2.96 1.78 17.56
C VAL A 298 -2.06 0.68 17.07
N HIS A 299 -2.26 0.27 15.84
CA HIS A 299 -1.51 -0.77 15.16
C HIS A 299 -0.46 -0.18 14.22
N LEU A 300 0.53 -0.98 13.88
CA LEU A 300 1.65 -0.55 13.02
C LEU A 300 1.18 -0.01 11.67
N ASP A 301 0.21 -0.68 11.06
CA ASP A 301 -0.31 -0.35 9.73
C ASP A 301 -1.78 -0.75 9.57
N ARG A 302 -2.37 -0.41 8.41
CA ARG A 302 -3.76 -0.73 8.06
C ARG A 302 -4.05 -2.23 8.09
N LEU A 303 -3.09 -3.06 7.67
CA LEU A 303 -3.28 -4.50 7.58
C LEU A 303 -3.30 -5.14 8.98
N ALA A 304 -2.35 -4.78 9.85
CA ALA A 304 -2.33 -5.22 11.25
C ALA A 304 -3.60 -4.78 11.99
N MET A 305 -4.02 -3.53 11.80
CA MET A 305 -5.26 -2.97 12.32
C MET A 305 -6.49 -3.77 11.81
N GLY A 306 -6.60 -3.99 10.50
CA GLY A 306 -7.70 -4.73 9.88
C GLY A 306 -7.79 -6.17 10.40
N ARG A 307 -6.66 -6.87 10.53
CA ARG A 307 -6.58 -8.23 11.11
C ARG A 307 -7.00 -8.25 12.58
N ALA A 308 -6.56 -7.30 13.38
CA ALA A 308 -6.93 -7.21 14.80
C ALA A 308 -8.44 -6.98 14.97
N ALA A 309 -9.00 -6.02 14.23
CA ALA A 309 -10.44 -5.75 14.20
C ALA A 309 -11.23 -6.99 13.74
N ALA A 310 -10.77 -7.68 12.68
CA ALA A 310 -11.42 -8.88 12.15
C ALA A 310 -11.47 -10.02 13.19
N ARG A 311 -10.35 -10.32 13.86
CA ARG A 311 -10.32 -11.31 14.95
C ARG A 311 -11.28 -10.96 16.07
N SER A 312 -11.31 -9.71 16.47
CA SER A 312 -12.15 -9.18 17.53
C SER A 312 -13.64 -9.30 17.19
N VAL A 313 -14.04 -8.91 15.97
CA VAL A 313 -15.40 -9.03 15.45
C VAL A 313 -15.79 -10.49 15.28
N ALA A 314 -14.96 -11.34 14.66
CA ALA A 314 -15.18 -12.76 14.48
C ALA A 314 -15.41 -13.48 15.82
N ALA A 315 -14.58 -13.20 16.82
CA ALA A 315 -14.75 -13.75 18.17
C ALA A 315 -16.07 -13.29 18.82
N GLY A 316 -16.46 -12.03 18.60
CA GLY A 316 -17.76 -11.52 19.06
C GLY A 316 -18.94 -12.23 18.41
N LEU A 317 -18.90 -12.44 17.09
CA LEU A 317 -19.92 -13.15 16.32
C LEU A 317 -20.04 -14.62 16.77
N ARG A 318 -18.91 -15.32 16.92
CA ARG A 318 -18.90 -16.70 17.43
C ARG A 318 -19.54 -16.79 18.81
N ARG A 319 -19.10 -15.99 19.78
CA ARG A 319 -19.70 -15.98 21.13
C ARG A 319 -21.20 -15.76 21.09
N ARG A 320 -21.69 -14.88 20.20
CA ARG A 320 -23.12 -14.60 20.08
C ARG A 320 -23.87 -15.81 19.51
N VAL A 321 -23.34 -16.45 18.46
CA VAL A 321 -23.91 -17.68 17.91
C VAL A 321 -23.89 -18.81 18.92
N ASP A 322 -22.80 -18.97 19.68
CA ASP A 322 -22.70 -20.01 20.72
C ASP A 322 -23.77 -19.82 21.83
N SER A 323 -24.05 -18.56 22.21
CA SER A 323 -25.01 -18.26 23.29
C SER A 323 -26.44 -18.20 22.84
N GLU A 324 -26.75 -17.79 21.60
CA GLU A 324 -28.11 -17.50 21.12
C GLU A 324 -28.51 -18.29 19.86
N GLY A 325 -27.61 -19.15 19.36
CA GLY A 325 -27.80 -19.93 18.13
C GLY A 325 -27.73 -19.12 16.85
N ARG A 326 -27.70 -17.80 16.92
CA ARG A 326 -27.62 -16.85 15.79
C ARG A 326 -26.98 -15.55 16.22
N ALA A 327 -26.48 -14.77 15.24
CA ALA A 327 -26.00 -13.42 15.44
C ALA A 327 -26.50 -12.47 14.35
N ALA A 328 -26.50 -11.16 14.65
CA ALA A 328 -26.66 -10.15 13.62
C ALA A 328 -25.60 -9.05 13.82
N ALA A 329 -25.09 -8.50 12.71
CA ALA A 329 -24.08 -7.46 12.69
C ALA A 329 -24.34 -6.41 11.61
N ILE A 330 -23.84 -5.20 11.86
CA ILE A 330 -23.92 -4.06 10.95
C ILE A 330 -22.51 -3.76 10.45
N PHE A 331 -22.35 -3.52 9.15
CA PHE A 331 -21.05 -3.28 8.52
C PHE A 331 -20.99 -1.92 7.83
N ALA A 332 -19.88 -1.23 7.99
CA ALA A 332 -19.55 -0.03 7.24
C ALA A 332 -19.10 -0.38 5.81
N SER A 333 -19.35 0.53 4.88
CA SER A 333 -19.11 0.37 3.44
C SER A 333 -18.24 1.52 2.93
N ALA A 334 -16.95 1.45 3.18
CA ALA A 334 -15.99 2.46 2.73
C ALA A 334 -14.61 1.84 2.45
N PRO A 335 -13.74 2.45 1.64
CA PRO A 335 -12.37 1.95 1.38
C PRO A 335 -11.55 1.74 2.66
N SER A 336 -11.85 2.46 3.74
CA SER A 336 -11.24 2.27 5.06
C SER A 336 -11.49 0.88 5.67
N GLN A 337 -12.45 0.12 5.14
CA GLN A 337 -12.82 -1.21 5.64
C GLN A 337 -12.19 -2.37 4.86
N ASN A 338 -11.49 -2.10 3.76
CA ASN A 338 -11.01 -3.14 2.84
C ASN A 338 -10.16 -4.22 3.55
N GLU A 339 -9.16 -3.81 4.33
CA GLU A 339 -8.25 -4.74 5.02
C GLU A 339 -8.97 -5.54 6.10
N PHE A 340 -9.94 -4.91 6.78
CA PHE A 340 -10.79 -5.58 7.76
C PHE A 340 -11.71 -6.62 7.11
N LEU A 341 -12.42 -6.25 6.03
CA LEU A 341 -13.35 -7.16 5.34
C LEU A 341 -12.61 -8.35 4.73
N THR A 342 -11.42 -8.11 4.13
CA THR A 342 -10.55 -9.18 3.63
C THR A 342 -10.13 -10.12 4.76
N ALA A 343 -9.61 -9.60 5.86
CA ALA A 343 -9.20 -10.42 6.99
C ALA A 343 -10.38 -11.15 7.65
N LEU A 344 -11.56 -10.54 7.69
CA LEU A 344 -12.75 -11.16 8.28
C LEU A 344 -13.26 -12.34 7.46
N ARG A 345 -13.29 -12.23 6.12
CA ARG A 345 -13.70 -13.34 5.24
C ARG A 345 -12.70 -14.51 5.30
N GLU A 346 -11.43 -14.24 5.55
CA GLU A 346 -10.36 -15.22 5.67
C GLU A 346 -10.24 -15.82 7.08
N THR A 347 -10.91 -15.21 8.07
CA THR A 347 -10.91 -15.71 9.45
C THR A 347 -11.68 -17.03 9.51
N PRO A 348 -11.02 -18.16 9.89
CA PRO A 348 -11.70 -19.45 9.96
C PRO A 348 -12.76 -19.47 11.05
N GLU A 349 -13.69 -20.43 10.95
CA GLU A 349 -14.69 -20.74 11.98
C GLU A 349 -15.69 -19.63 12.27
N VAL A 350 -15.88 -18.62 11.40
CA VAL A 350 -16.99 -17.70 11.50
C VAL A 350 -18.26 -18.40 10.98
N PRO A 351 -19.29 -18.61 11.82
CA PRO A 351 -20.47 -19.37 11.44
C PRO A 351 -21.44 -18.52 10.60
N TRP A 352 -21.01 -18.15 9.39
CA TRP A 352 -21.73 -17.21 8.51
C TRP A 352 -23.16 -17.61 8.23
N GLU A 353 -23.46 -18.89 8.12
CA GLU A 353 -24.83 -19.43 7.89
C GLU A 353 -25.81 -19.15 9.04
N ARG A 354 -25.31 -18.63 10.17
CA ARG A 354 -26.08 -18.20 11.34
C ARG A 354 -26.03 -16.70 11.59
N ILE A 355 -25.42 -15.94 10.67
CA ILE A 355 -25.22 -14.50 10.81
C ILE A 355 -26.09 -13.74 9.82
N THR A 356 -26.96 -12.87 10.33
CA THR A 356 -27.70 -11.89 9.54
C THR A 356 -26.92 -10.58 9.50
N ALA A 357 -26.68 -10.07 8.31
CA ALA A 357 -25.87 -8.87 8.08
C ALA A 357 -26.74 -7.68 7.64
N PHE A 358 -26.32 -6.50 8.05
CA PHE A 358 -26.88 -5.20 7.72
C PHE A 358 -25.76 -4.26 7.30
N HIS A 359 -26.07 -3.12 6.66
CA HIS A 359 -25.11 -2.03 6.47
C HIS A 359 -25.61 -0.71 7.09
N LEU A 360 -24.71 0.26 7.19
CA LEU A 360 -24.97 1.50 7.90
C LEU A 360 -25.87 2.47 7.14
N ASP A 361 -25.69 2.54 5.83
CA ASP A 361 -26.17 3.65 5.01
C ASP A 361 -26.21 3.29 3.50
N GLU A 362 -26.95 4.07 2.71
CA GLU A 362 -26.98 3.95 1.26
C GLU A 362 -27.40 5.29 0.63
N TYR A 363 -26.83 5.62 -0.51
CA TYR A 363 -27.22 6.80 -1.29
C TYR A 363 -28.64 6.68 -1.81
N VAL A 364 -29.36 7.80 -1.74
CA VAL A 364 -30.68 7.92 -2.41
C VAL A 364 -30.46 8.10 -3.91
N GLY A 365 -31.21 7.31 -4.70
CA GLY A 365 -31.22 7.40 -6.16
C GLY A 365 -30.27 6.44 -6.87
N LEU A 366 -29.39 5.72 -6.16
CA LEU A 366 -28.49 4.73 -6.77
C LEU A 366 -29.09 3.33 -6.83
N ASP A 367 -28.88 2.65 -7.94
CA ASP A 367 -29.19 1.22 -8.09
C ASP A 367 -28.26 0.35 -7.23
N ALA A 368 -28.76 -0.83 -6.86
CA ALA A 368 -27.97 -1.79 -6.07
C ALA A 368 -26.66 -2.22 -6.74
N ASP A 369 -26.60 -2.16 -8.08
CA ASP A 369 -25.44 -2.55 -8.88
C ASP A 369 -24.61 -1.36 -9.35
N HIS A 370 -24.95 -0.13 -8.94
CA HIS A 370 -24.16 1.06 -9.23
C HIS A 370 -22.75 0.92 -8.58
N PRO A 371 -21.67 1.29 -9.25
CA PRO A 371 -20.30 1.15 -8.72
C PRO A 371 -20.10 1.77 -7.34
N ALA A 372 -20.78 2.88 -7.04
CA ALA A 372 -20.72 3.58 -5.76
C ALA A 372 -21.75 3.08 -4.73
N SER A 373 -22.60 2.07 -5.05
CA SER A 373 -23.57 1.52 -4.08
C SER A 373 -22.86 0.79 -2.95
N PHE A 374 -23.24 1.07 -1.72
CA PHE A 374 -22.70 0.41 -0.54
C PHE A 374 -23.17 -1.04 -0.41
N ARG A 375 -24.36 -1.36 -0.95
CA ARG A 375 -24.81 -2.76 -1.07
C ARG A 375 -23.87 -3.55 -1.97
N ARG A 376 -23.49 -3.00 -3.14
CA ARG A 376 -22.54 -3.60 -4.05
C ARG A 376 -21.17 -3.76 -3.40
N PHE A 377 -20.69 -2.70 -2.75
CA PHE A 377 -19.40 -2.70 -2.04
C PHE A 377 -19.27 -3.90 -1.08
N LEU A 378 -20.26 -4.12 -0.22
CA LEU A 378 -20.23 -5.24 0.74
C LEU A 378 -20.45 -6.60 0.08
N ARG A 379 -21.27 -6.71 -0.96
CA ARG A 379 -21.38 -7.96 -1.71
C ARG A 379 -20.03 -8.37 -2.27
N GLU A 380 -19.40 -7.52 -3.08
CA GLU A 380 -18.13 -7.82 -3.75
C GLU A 380 -16.98 -8.11 -2.77
N ARG A 381 -16.93 -7.46 -1.61
CA ARG A 381 -15.81 -7.59 -0.67
C ARG A 381 -16.00 -8.63 0.42
N LEU A 382 -17.24 -8.98 0.72
CA LEU A 382 -17.54 -9.92 1.80
C LEU A 382 -18.58 -10.97 1.41
N PHE A 383 -19.82 -10.58 1.06
CA PHE A 383 -20.93 -11.51 1.02
C PHE A 383 -20.95 -12.44 -0.19
N ASP A 384 -20.28 -12.12 -1.29
CA ASP A 384 -20.07 -13.04 -2.42
C ASP A 384 -19.02 -14.13 -2.10
N HIS A 385 -18.25 -13.95 -1.02
CA HIS A 385 -17.19 -14.87 -0.59
C HIS A 385 -17.58 -15.73 0.62
N VAL A 386 -18.66 -15.37 1.34
CA VAL A 386 -19.12 -16.06 2.55
C VAL A 386 -20.61 -16.37 2.45
N LYS A 387 -21.05 -17.45 3.08
CA LYS A 387 -22.48 -17.87 3.06
C LYS A 387 -23.22 -17.33 4.28
N ALA A 388 -23.46 -16.00 4.34
CA ALA A 388 -24.26 -15.41 5.41
C ALA A 388 -25.73 -15.91 5.35
N ALA A 389 -26.38 -16.01 6.53
CA ALA A 389 -27.80 -16.39 6.61
C ALA A 389 -28.70 -15.42 5.82
N ALA A 390 -28.41 -14.13 5.91
CA ALA A 390 -29.03 -13.07 5.11
C ALA A 390 -28.17 -11.82 5.10
N PHE A 391 -28.26 -11.04 4.02
CA PHE A 391 -27.79 -9.67 3.96
C PHE A 391 -28.95 -8.74 3.60
N HIS A 392 -29.32 -7.87 4.53
CA HIS A 392 -30.37 -6.89 4.35
C HIS A 392 -29.76 -5.54 3.97
N GLY A 393 -30.07 -5.06 2.76
CA GLY A 393 -29.68 -3.75 2.28
C GLY A 393 -30.80 -2.72 2.39
N LEU A 394 -30.40 -1.44 2.55
CA LEU A 394 -31.27 -0.27 2.35
C LEU A 394 -31.49 -0.07 0.85
N ASP A 395 -32.73 0.21 0.45
CA ASP A 395 -33.03 0.52 -0.95
C ASP A 395 -33.16 2.03 -1.17
N GLY A 396 -32.06 2.64 -1.65
CA GLY A 396 -32.02 4.07 -1.98
C GLY A 396 -32.92 4.50 -3.15
N LYS A 397 -33.48 3.54 -3.92
CA LYS A 397 -34.46 3.78 -4.99
C LYS A 397 -35.88 3.37 -4.65
N ALA A 398 -36.16 3.01 -3.38
CA ALA A 398 -37.51 2.70 -2.98
C ALA A 398 -38.49 3.83 -3.32
N PRO A 399 -39.68 3.51 -3.85
CA PRO A 399 -40.66 4.55 -4.24
C PRO A 399 -41.11 5.43 -3.07
N ASP A 400 -41.13 4.89 -1.86
CA ASP A 400 -41.37 5.62 -0.60
C ASP A 400 -40.23 5.35 0.38
N LEU A 401 -39.30 6.30 0.48
CA LEU A 401 -38.13 6.23 1.36
C LEU A 401 -38.52 6.16 2.86
N ARG A 402 -39.64 6.74 3.25
CA ARG A 402 -40.14 6.65 4.63
C ARG A 402 -40.58 5.23 4.95
N SER A 403 -41.26 4.54 4.02
CA SER A 403 -41.62 3.15 4.17
C SER A 403 -40.40 2.25 4.18
N GLU A 404 -39.37 2.57 3.39
CA GLU A 404 -38.10 1.85 3.40
C GLU A 404 -37.37 2.00 4.76
N CYS A 405 -37.30 3.20 5.32
CA CYS A 405 -36.77 3.40 6.68
C CYS A 405 -37.50 2.54 7.70
N ARG A 406 -38.83 2.50 7.66
CA ARG A 406 -39.64 1.66 8.57
C ARG A 406 -39.41 0.16 8.36
N ARG A 407 -39.31 -0.30 7.10
CA ARG A 407 -38.97 -1.68 6.77
C ARG A 407 -37.64 -2.09 7.38
N TYR A 408 -36.64 -1.28 7.16
CA TYR A 408 -35.29 -1.57 7.64
C TYR A 408 -35.21 -1.51 9.18
N GLU A 409 -35.84 -0.52 9.79
CA GLU A 409 -35.98 -0.46 11.25
C GLU A 409 -36.68 -1.68 11.86
N SER A 410 -37.71 -2.20 11.20
CA SER A 410 -38.39 -3.43 11.64
C SER A 410 -37.47 -4.64 11.62
N LEU A 411 -36.66 -4.79 10.56
CA LEU A 411 -35.64 -5.86 10.45
C LEU A 411 -34.55 -5.71 11.52
N LEU A 412 -34.08 -4.50 11.78
CA LEU A 412 -33.09 -4.23 12.83
C LEU A 412 -33.65 -4.60 14.21
N ARG A 413 -34.90 -4.29 14.50
CA ARG A 413 -35.59 -4.66 15.76
C ARG A 413 -35.81 -6.16 15.90
N GLU A 414 -36.13 -6.86 14.81
CA GLU A 414 -36.31 -8.30 14.77
C GLU A 414 -35.01 -9.05 15.02
N HIS A 415 -33.95 -8.69 14.30
CA HIS A 415 -32.66 -9.39 14.35
C HIS A 415 -31.71 -8.91 15.45
N ARG A 416 -31.93 -7.71 16.01
CA ARG A 416 -31.18 -7.10 17.12
C ARG A 416 -29.66 -7.20 16.93
N PRO A 417 -29.09 -6.51 15.94
CA PRO A 417 -27.63 -6.54 15.73
C PRO A 417 -26.87 -6.24 17.01
N SER A 418 -25.95 -7.13 17.35
CA SER A 418 -25.16 -7.04 18.59
C SER A 418 -23.79 -6.38 18.38
N ILE A 419 -23.35 -6.29 17.14
CA ILE A 419 -22.07 -5.70 16.75
C ILE A 419 -22.33 -4.71 15.61
N ALA A 420 -21.76 -3.49 15.74
CA ALA A 420 -21.68 -2.57 14.62
C ALA A 420 -20.21 -2.23 14.32
N VAL A 421 -19.82 -2.40 13.06
CA VAL A 421 -18.54 -2.00 12.51
C VAL A 421 -18.72 -0.64 11.87
N LEU A 422 -17.88 0.33 12.25
CA LEU A 422 -18.02 1.73 11.90
C LEU A 422 -16.75 2.26 11.23
N GLY A 423 -16.87 3.31 10.42
CA GLY A 423 -15.79 4.25 10.09
C GLY A 423 -16.01 5.59 10.81
N ILE A 424 -15.04 6.49 10.73
CA ILE A 424 -15.18 7.91 11.08
C ILE A 424 -14.90 8.73 9.83
N GLY A 425 -15.83 9.61 9.46
CA GLY A 425 -15.64 10.51 8.34
C GLY A 425 -14.65 11.64 8.62
N GLU A 426 -14.21 12.36 7.60
CA GLU A 426 -13.23 13.46 7.72
C GLU A 426 -13.74 14.63 8.57
N ASN A 427 -15.06 14.85 8.62
CA ASN A 427 -15.73 15.81 9.49
C ASN A 427 -16.17 15.23 10.85
N GLY A 428 -15.79 13.96 11.16
CA GLY A 428 -16.15 13.27 12.40
C GLY A 428 -17.52 12.57 12.36
N HIS A 429 -18.17 12.43 11.22
CA HIS A 429 -19.46 11.74 11.11
C HIS A 429 -19.36 10.23 11.41
N LEU A 430 -20.46 9.65 11.83
CA LEU A 430 -20.69 8.21 11.95
C LEU A 430 -21.84 7.82 11.02
N ALA A 431 -21.67 6.79 10.21
CA ALA A 431 -22.54 6.51 9.07
C ALA A 431 -22.69 7.79 8.21
N PHE A 432 -23.83 8.10 7.63
CA PHE A 432 -24.06 9.40 6.97
C PHE A 432 -24.72 10.45 7.91
N ILE A 433 -24.43 10.37 9.22
CA ILE A 433 -24.90 11.39 10.18
C ILE A 433 -23.79 12.45 10.35
N ASP A 434 -23.82 13.43 9.44
CA ASP A 434 -22.92 14.59 9.45
C ASP A 434 -23.23 15.56 10.61
N PRO A 435 -22.28 16.40 11.06
CA PRO A 435 -22.49 17.37 12.15
C PRO A 435 -23.78 18.19 12.05
N PRO A 436 -24.18 18.74 10.88
CA PRO A 436 -25.39 19.56 10.78
C PRO A 436 -26.71 18.81 11.03
N VAL A 437 -26.72 17.49 10.82
CA VAL A 437 -27.94 16.65 10.97
C VAL A 437 -27.87 15.71 12.18
N CYS A 438 -26.79 15.75 12.94
CA CYS A 438 -26.56 14.89 14.08
C CYS A 438 -27.42 15.32 15.29
N ASP A 439 -28.19 14.36 15.82
CA ASP A 439 -28.91 14.49 17.08
C ASP A 439 -28.65 13.24 17.94
N PHE A 440 -28.07 13.43 19.12
CA PHE A 440 -27.80 12.33 20.06
C PHE A 440 -29.06 11.85 20.80
N ALA A 441 -30.20 12.47 20.58
CA ALA A 441 -31.49 12.10 21.15
C ALA A 441 -32.50 11.63 20.08
N ASP A 442 -32.06 11.43 18.84
CA ASP A 442 -32.91 11.00 17.73
C ASP A 442 -33.65 9.67 18.06
N PRO A 443 -34.99 9.65 18.07
CA PRO A 443 -35.76 8.44 18.40
C PRO A 443 -35.81 7.41 17.25
N ALA A 444 -35.48 7.80 16.02
CA ALA A 444 -35.53 6.90 14.87
C ALA A 444 -34.26 6.04 14.82
N ALA A 445 -34.40 4.82 14.32
CA ALA A 445 -33.25 3.97 14.02
C ALA A 445 -32.64 4.29 12.65
N VAL A 446 -33.49 4.67 11.68
CA VAL A 446 -33.10 4.94 10.29
C VAL A 446 -33.72 6.26 9.82
N ARG A 447 -32.93 7.06 9.11
CA ARG A 447 -33.38 8.34 8.54
C ARG A 447 -32.93 8.53 7.10
N GLN A 448 -33.71 9.33 6.37
CA GLN A 448 -33.21 10.06 5.21
C GLN A 448 -32.53 11.34 5.71
N VAL A 449 -31.28 11.57 5.24
CA VAL A 449 -30.45 12.72 5.65
C VAL A 449 -29.90 13.46 4.42
N GLU A 450 -29.56 14.73 4.59
CA GLU A 450 -28.77 15.49 3.63
C GLU A 450 -27.30 15.35 3.98
N LEU A 451 -26.47 15.16 2.94
CA LEU A 451 -25.01 15.06 3.07
C LEU A 451 -24.38 16.44 3.00
N ASP A 452 -23.50 16.76 3.94
CA ASP A 452 -22.78 18.03 3.91
C ASP A 452 -21.70 18.07 2.81
N ALA A 453 -21.16 19.24 2.54
CA ALA A 453 -20.17 19.44 1.49
C ALA A 453 -18.86 18.69 1.78
N ILE A 454 -18.45 18.58 3.05
CA ILE A 454 -17.21 17.88 3.46
C ILE A 454 -17.40 16.38 3.24
N CYS A 455 -18.53 15.82 3.66
CA CYS A 455 -18.88 14.42 3.46
C CYS A 455 -18.93 14.07 1.97
N ARG A 456 -19.58 14.90 1.13
CA ARG A 456 -19.63 14.69 -0.32
C ARG A 456 -18.25 14.81 -0.96
N GLN A 457 -17.41 15.77 -0.53
CA GLN A 457 -16.05 15.90 -1.03
C GLN A 457 -15.19 14.66 -0.65
N GLN A 458 -15.39 14.11 0.54
CA GLN A 458 -14.73 12.85 0.92
C GLN A 458 -15.06 11.71 -0.05
N GLN A 459 -16.31 11.60 -0.56
CA GLN A 459 -16.68 10.54 -1.50
C GLN A 459 -15.92 10.66 -2.85
N VAL A 460 -15.54 11.87 -3.23
CA VAL A 460 -14.66 12.13 -4.40
C VAL A 460 -13.22 11.74 -4.05
N HIS A 461 -12.71 12.09 -2.86
CA HIS A 461 -11.38 11.69 -2.39
C HIS A 461 -11.25 10.15 -2.29
N ASP A 462 -12.30 9.48 -1.86
CA ASP A 462 -12.38 8.01 -1.74
C ASP A 462 -12.53 7.32 -3.12
N GLY A 463 -12.63 8.09 -4.23
CA GLY A 463 -12.72 7.57 -5.60
C GLY A 463 -14.07 6.97 -5.97
N ALA A 464 -15.12 7.21 -5.18
CA ALA A 464 -16.46 6.71 -5.47
C ALA A 464 -17.18 7.49 -6.58
N PHE A 465 -16.79 8.76 -6.79
CA PHE A 465 -17.32 9.66 -7.82
C PHE A 465 -16.22 10.56 -8.38
N ASP A 466 -16.32 10.90 -9.67
CA ASP A 466 -15.33 11.74 -10.36
C ASP A 466 -15.39 13.22 -9.93
N ALA A 467 -16.56 13.70 -9.48
CA ALA A 467 -16.77 15.09 -9.08
C ALA A 467 -17.86 15.20 -8.02
N ILE A 468 -17.82 16.27 -7.21
CA ILE A 468 -18.78 16.51 -6.12
C ILE A 468 -20.23 16.62 -6.61
N ASP A 469 -20.45 17.12 -7.83
CA ASP A 469 -21.80 17.24 -8.40
C ASP A 469 -22.41 15.89 -8.79
N ALA A 470 -21.59 14.84 -8.98
CA ALA A 470 -22.05 13.49 -9.21
C ALA A 470 -22.44 12.78 -7.90
N VAL A 471 -21.99 13.27 -6.74
CA VAL A 471 -22.32 12.67 -5.43
C VAL A 471 -23.77 13.01 -5.07
N PRO A 472 -24.63 12.01 -4.74
CA PRO A 472 -25.99 12.26 -4.29
C PRO A 472 -26.02 13.23 -3.09
N ARG A 473 -27.04 14.05 -3.03
CA ARG A 473 -27.21 15.04 -1.94
C ARG A 473 -27.87 14.44 -0.71
N THR A 474 -28.52 13.29 -0.86
CA THR A 474 -29.28 12.65 0.22
C THR A 474 -28.94 11.16 0.32
N ALA A 475 -29.04 10.63 1.52
CA ALA A 475 -28.81 9.23 1.83
C ALA A 475 -29.83 8.71 2.84
N LEU A 476 -29.95 7.38 2.94
CA LEU A 476 -30.57 6.69 4.06
C LEU A 476 -29.45 6.27 5.02
N SER A 477 -29.64 6.52 6.31
CA SER A 477 -28.59 6.27 7.30
C SER A 477 -29.17 5.79 8.63
N LEU A 478 -28.44 4.88 9.28
CA LEU A 478 -28.65 4.58 10.69
C LEU A 478 -28.29 5.82 11.53
N THR A 479 -29.04 6.03 12.62
CA THR A 479 -28.82 7.15 13.52
C THR A 479 -27.75 6.85 14.57
N VAL A 480 -27.10 7.88 15.09
CA VAL A 480 -26.09 7.73 16.15
C VAL A 480 -26.66 7.08 17.41
N PRO A 481 -27.84 7.47 17.94
CA PRO A 481 -28.42 6.77 19.10
C PRO A 481 -28.70 5.29 18.87
N PHE A 482 -29.14 4.90 17.67
CA PHE A 482 -29.34 3.49 17.35
C PHE A 482 -28.00 2.72 17.37
N LEU A 483 -26.97 3.25 16.76
CA LEU A 483 -25.62 2.65 16.78
C LEU A 483 -25.07 2.54 18.19
N MET A 484 -25.23 3.58 19.01
CA MET A 484 -24.84 3.58 20.42
C MET A 484 -25.64 2.61 21.29
N GLY A 485 -26.77 2.13 20.81
CA GLY A 485 -27.58 1.09 21.47
C GLY A 485 -27.14 -0.34 21.15
N THR A 486 -26.21 -0.58 20.21
CA THR A 486 -25.67 -1.92 19.94
C THR A 486 -24.75 -2.36 21.10
N ALA A 487 -24.66 -3.68 21.34
CA ALA A 487 -23.89 -4.18 22.49
C ALA A 487 -22.39 -3.92 22.34
N ARG A 488 -21.88 -3.89 21.11
CA ARG A 488 -20.46 -3.69 20.82
C ARG A 488 -20.24 -2.84 19.56
N LEU A 489 -19.27 -1.93 19.64
CA LEU A 489 -18.84 -1.10 18.50
C LEU A 489 -17.36 -1.36 18.17
N ALA A 490 -17.06 -1.54 16.88
CA ALA A 490 -15.71 -1.61 16.34
C ALA A 490 -15.54 -0.48 15.31
N ALA A 491 -14.88 0.61 15.68
CA ALA A 491 -14.59 1.71 14.78
C ALA A 491 -13.21 1.52 14.14
N ILE A 492 -13.14 1.46 12.80
CA ILE A 492 -11.93 1.15 12.03
C ILE A 492 -11.57 2.37 11.20
N VAL A 493 -10.45 3.02 11.52
CA VAL A 493 -10.14 4.37 11.03
C VAL A 493 -8.67 4.48 10.62
N PRO A 494 -8.31 3.99 9.42
CA PRO A 494 -6.95 4.08 8.90
C PRO A 494 -6.67 5.39 8.16
N GLY A 495 -5.39 5.74 8.11
CA GLY A 495 -4.82 6.70 7.17
C GLY A 495 -4.81 8.15 7.63
N PRO A 496 -3.92 8.96 7.04
CA PRO A 496 -3.62 10.32 7.52
C PRO A 496 -4.77 11.32 7.33
N ALA A 497 -5.66 11.11 6.35
CA ALA A 497 -6.83 11.98 6.12
C ALA A 497 -7.79 12.01 7.31
N LYS A 498 -7.73 11.00 8.18
CA LYS A 498 -8.63 10.87 9.35
C LYS A 498 -8.06 11.48 10.63
N ARG A 499 -6.80 11.96 10.66
CA ARG A 499 -6.12 12.49 11.87
C ARG A 499 -6.93 13.53 12.60
N GLY A 500 -7.42 14.54 11.89
CA GLY A 500 -8.20 15.63 12.50
C GLY A 500 -9.48 15.14 13.16
N ALA A 501 -10.23 14.26 12.48
CA ALA A 501 -11.45 13.66 13.02
C ALA A 501 -11.18 12.75 14.21
N VAL A 502 -10.11 11.96 14.17
CA VAL A 502 -9.66 11.09 15.27
C VAL A 502 -9.31 11.93 16.49
N LEU A 503 -8.50 12.98 16.33
CA LEU A 503 -8.12 13.88 17.42
C LEU A 503 -9.35 14.58 18.04
N ALA A 504 -10.26 15.09 17.20
CA ALA A 504 -11.50 15.71 17.67
C ALA A 504 -12.40 14.70 18.41
N ALA A 505 -12.47 13.46 17.93
CA ALA A 505 -13.26 12.41 18.58
C ALA A 505 -12.67 11.98 19.93
N LEU A 506 -11.34 11.93 20.08
CA LEU A 506 -10.67 11.47 21.30
C LEU A 506 -10.52 12.56 22.36
N ASP A 507 -10.08 13.76 21.99
CA ASP A 507 -9.65 14.79 22.91
C ASP A 507 -10.56 16.05 22.90
N GLY A 508 -11.42 16.21 21.87
CA GLY A 508 -12.41 17.28 21.80
C GLY A 508 -13.60 17.08 22.75
N PRO A 509 -14.54 18.04 22.87
CA PRO A 509 -15.77 17.87 23.65
C PRO A 509 -16.67 16.80 23.02
N VAL A 510 -17.47 16.09 23.83
CA VAL A 510 -18.53 15.19 23.30
C VAL A 510 -19.70 16.04 22.83
N THR A 511 -19.82 16.20 21.52
CA THR A 511 -20.78 17.11 20.88
C THR A 511 -21.21 16.61 19.51
N THR A 512 -22.36 17.05 19.03
CA THR A 512 -22.87 16.76 17.69
C THR A 512 -22.04 17.43 16.58
N ALA A 513 -21.20 18.43 16.90
CA ALA A 513 -20.22 18.99 15.96
C ALA A 513 -19.09 17.99 15.60
N CYS A 514 -18.91 16.91 16.37
CA CYS A 514 -18.09 15.76 16.05
C CYS A 514 -18.85 14.50 16.52
N PRO A 515 -19.72 13.93 15.68
CA PRO A 515 -20.57 12.79 16.07
C PRO A 515 -19.79 11.62 16.66
N ALA A 516 -18.60 11.31 16.12
CA ALA A 516 -17.72 10.24 16.60
C ALA A 516 -17.25 10.43 18.06
N SER A 517 -17.28 11.66 18.60
CA SER A 517 -16.90 11.94 20.00
C SER A 517 -17.76 11.18 21.03
N ILE A 518 -18.99 10.79 20.66
CA ILE A 518 -19.91 10.05 21.54
C ILE A 518 -19.42 8.63 21.81
N LEU A 519 -18.56 8.05 20.94
CA LEU A 519 -18.01 6.70 21.14
C LEU A 519 -17.34 6.54 22.50
N ARG A 520 -16.82 7.65 23.09
CA ARG A 520 -16.23 7.66 24.44
C ARG A 520 -17.22 7.34 25.57
N ARG A 521 -18.51 7.35 25.29
CA ARG A 521 -19.58 7.01 26.26
C ARG A 521 -20.05 5.57 26.16
N HIS A 522 -19.71 4.87 25.05
CA HIS A 522 -20.16 3.52 24.84
C HIS A 522 -19.45 2.51 25.77
N PRO A 523 -20.21 1.54 26.37
CA PRO A 523 -19.63 0.60 27.34
C PRO A 523 -18.60 -0.39 26.74
N ASP A 524 -18.78 -0.79 25.48
CA ASP A 524 -17.91 -1.76 24.76
C ASP A 524 -17.66 -1.24 23.33
N ALA A 525 -16.90 -0.16 23.23
CA ALA A 525 -16.41 0.36 21.95
C ALA A 525 -14.89 0.27 21.89
N THR A 526 -14.38 -0.16 20.72
CA THR A 526 -12.95 -0.14 20.41
C THR A 526 -12.73 0.66 19.13
N LEU A 527 -11.80 1.60 19.19
CA LEU A 527 -11.30 2.37 18.05
C LEU A 527 -9.97 1.75 17.59
N TYR A 528 -9.96 1.22 16.39
CA TYR A 528 -8.78 0.66 15.73
C TYR A 528 -8.18 1.72 14.81
N LEU A 529 -6.92 2.06 15.07
CA LEU A 529 -6.14 3.04 14.33
C LEU A 529 -4.88 2.37 13.76
N ASP A 530 -4.37 2.92 12.68
CA ASP A 530 -2.99 2.72 12.26
C ASP A 530 -2.11 3.88 12.74
N THR A 531 -0.78 3.73 12.64
CA THR A 531 0.16 4.80 13.02
C THR A 531 -0.08 6.08 12.21
N ALA A 532 -0.57 5.97 10.98
CA ALA A 532 -0.82 7.11 10.11
C ALA A 532 -2.02 7.95 10.55
N SER A 533 -3.09 7.34 11.07
CA SER A 533 -4.26 8.04 11.61
C SER A 533 -4.07 8.54 13.06
N ALA A 534 -3.07 7.99 13.79
CA ALA A 534 -2.83 8.24 15.21
C ALA A 534 -1.65 9.19 15.51
N VAL A 535 -1.06 9.88 14.53
CA VAL A 535 0.19 10.66 14.69
C VAL A 535 0.18 11.64 15.86
N ASP A 536 -0.95 12.31 16.10
CA ASP A 536 -1.07 13.32 17.16
C ASP A 536 -1.77 12.79 18.42
N VAL A 537 -2.09 11.50 18.43
CA VAL A 537 -2.79 10.88 19.57
C VAL A 537 -1.77 10.49 20.63
N ARG A 538 -1.71 11.25 21.73
CA ARG A 538 -0.85 10.91 22.89
C ARG A 538 -1.55 9.87 23.75
N GLY A 539 -0.96 8.68 23.86
CA GLY A 539 -1.27 7.76 24.95
C GLY A 539 -0.72 8.38 26.24
N GLU A 540 -1.54 8.58 27.28
CA GLU A 540 -0.98 8.73 28.61
C GLU A 540 -0.31 7.39 28.95
N ALA A 541 0.96 7.44 29.31
CA ALA A 541 1.64 6.27 29.86
C ALA A 541 0.87 5.83 31.12
N PRO A 542 0.67 4.52 31.35
CA PRO A 542 0.00 4.00 32.54
C PRO A 542 0.75 4.36 33.82
#